data_ca339d544fde7f6bbf5be85dab235b74
#
_entry.id   ca339d544fde7f6bbf5be85dab235b74
#
_cell.length_a   1.000
_cell.length_b   1.000
_cell.length_c   1.000
_cell.angle_alpha   90.00
_cell.angle_beta   90.00
_cell.angle_gamma   90.00
#
_symmetry.space_group_name_H-M   'P 1'
#
loop_
_entity.id
_entity.type
_entity.pdbx_description
1 polymer ?
#
loop_
_entity_poly.entity_id
_entity_poly.type
_entity_poly.pdbx_seq_one_letter_code
_entity_poly.pdbx_strand_id
1 'polypeptide(L)'
;MNPYFTTKHWLKLIRWQARRMLVARRWGAEAMNSVPAVLGNAMPKSGSHLIIQVLQGLVALGPFVNPGFPPVNRSEDNQKLPDEAVLKNILRLRSGDIAYGYIQAREPFLGVLTGAENSSRVTVFVYRDPRDFIVSQVFYATEIHKGHGMHRYYTEVLHNMEERINAAIQGVGEEDASGEDWEGSPLSDVLTKYEKYIGWLQQPHVLCLRFEELILEREMALCRLLDYLSRRGFTPQVSRQEAVETLKRAIMPRKSGTFRKGSPGNWREYFSEANKALFKQVTGDLLARLGYERDEDW
;
A
#
# COMPACT_ATOMS: atom_id res chain seq x y z
N MET A 1 22.31 22.27 -3.84
CA MET A 1 20.92 22.03 -4.29
C MET A 1 20.61 20.55 -4.05
N ASN A 2 19.49 20.22 -3.41
CA ASN A 2 19.14 18.82 -3.12
C ASN A 2 18.84 18.13 -4.47
N PRO A 3 19.54 17.08 -4.89
CA PRO A 3 19.42 16.45 -6.21
C PRO A 3 18.01 15.86 -6.47
N TYR A 4 17.17 15.75 -5.46
CA TYR A 4 15.80 15.23 -5.56
C TYR A 4 14.74 16.28 -5.89
N PHE A 5 15.09 17.57 -6.04
CA PHE A 5 14.17 18.66 -6.37
C PHE A 5 14.27 19.05 -7.85
N THR A 6 13.48 18.39 -8.67
CA THR A 6 13.35 18.73 -10.09
C THR A 6 12.37 19.90 -10.32
N THR A 7 12.41 20.51 -11.51
CA THR A 7 11.41 21.53 -11.92
C THR A 7 9.97 21.01 -11.77
N LYS A 8 9.74 19.71 -12.03
CA LYS A 8 8.46 19.03 -11.83
C LYS A 8 7.99 19.09 -10.36
N HIS A 9 8.93 18.96 -9.41
CA HIS A 9 8.61 19.03 -7.98
C HIS A 9 8.14 20.42 -7.57
N TRP A 10 8.77 21.48 -8.06
CA TRP A 10 8.37 22.86 -7.78
C TRP A 10 6.97 23.17 -8.32
N LEU A 11 6.65 22.74 -9.53
CA LEU A 11 5.30 22.89 -10.09
C LEU A 11 4.25 22.15 -9.26
N LYS A 12 4.57 21.00 -8.71
CA LYS A 12 3.65 20.27 -7.80
C LYS A 12 3.44 21.01 -6.48
N LEU A 13 4.49 21.63 -5.92
CA LEU A 13 4.37 22.46 -4.71
C LEU A 13 3.41 23.64 -4.95
N ILE A 14 3.56 24.35 -6.06
CA ILE A 14 2.67 25.47 -6.41
C ILE A 14 1.22 24.96 -6.57
N ARG A 15 1.03 23.87 -7.31
CA ARG A 15 -0.30 23.25 -7.49
C ARG A 15 -0.90 22.78 -6.17
N TRP A 16 -0.09 22.23 -5.28
CA TRP A 16 -0.54 21.84 -3.95
C TRP A 16 -1.04 23.04 -3.15
N GLN A 17 -0.28 24.13 -3.09
CA GLN A 17 -0.72 25.35 -2.42
C GLN A 17 -2.02 25.90 -3.02
N ALA A 18 -2.13 25.96 -4.35
CA ALA A 18 -3.35 26.39 -5.03
C ALA A 18 -4.56 25.50 -4.67
N ARG A 19 -4.39 24.17 -4.67
CA ARG A 19 -5.45 23.23 -4.25
C ARG A 19 -5.85 23.45 -2.78
N ARG A 20 -4.89 23.66 -1.87
CA ARG A 20 -5.17 23.96 -0.46
C ARG A 20 -5.99 25.24 -0.31
N MET A 21 -5.63 26.28 -1.06
CA MET A 21 -6.40 27.55 -1.05
C MET A 21 -7.83 27.35 -1.54
N LEU A 22 -8.03 26.59 -2.61
CA LEU A 22 -9.37 26.27 -3.13
C LEU A 22 -10.21 25.47 -2.13
N VAL A 23 -9.60 24.49 -1.46
CA VAL A 23 -10.26 23.66 -0.43
C VAL A 23 -10.59 24.52 0.80
N ALA A 24 -9.66 25.37 1.27
CA ALA A 24 -9.90 26.28 2.37
C ALA A 24 -11.00 27.31 2.06
N ARG A 25 -11.09 27.76 0.79
CA ARG A 25 -12.19 28.65 0.34
C ARG A 25 -13.55 27.94 0.31
N ARG A 26 -13.57 26.66 -0.06
CA ARG A 26 -14.81 25.85 -0.15
C ARG A 26 -15.32 25.41 1.22
N TRP A 27 -14.46 24.96 2.10
CA TRP A 27 -14.82 24.26 3.34
C TRP A 27 -14.54 25.11 4.59
N GLY A 28 -13.76 26.19 4.47
CA GLY A 28 -13.23 26.98 5.58
C GLY A 28 -11.83 26.52 6.01
N ALA A 29 -11.00 27.49 6.38
CA ALA A 29 -9.63 27.23 6.85
C ALA A 29 -9.64 26.46 8.19
N GLU A 30 -10.59 26.78 9.08
CA GLU A 30 -10.75 26.11 10.37
C GLU A 30 -11.11 24.64 10.19
N ALA A 31 -12.11 24.32 9.36
CA ALA A 31 -12.47 22.94 9.03
C ALA A 31 -11.32 22.15 8.41
N MET A 32 -10.48 22.80 7.60
CA MET A 32 -9.30 22.17 7.03
C MET A 32 -8.22 21.88 8.09
N ASN A 33 -8.09 22.72 9.09
CA ASN A 33 -7.11 22.54 10.15
C ASN A 33 -7.57 21.53 11.22
N SER A 34 -8.87 21.26 11.31
CA SER A 34 -9.45 20.32 12.28
C SER A 34 -9.34 18.85 11.82
N VAL A 35 -9.10 18.58 10.54
CA VAL A 35 -8.97 17.22 10.04
C VAL A 35 -7.50 16.78 9.92
N PRO A 36 -7.17 15.51 10.16
CA PRO A 36 -5.79 15.05 10.06
C PRO A 36 -5.30 14.98 8.61
N ALA A 37 -3.99 14.95 8.43
CA ALA A 37 -3.42 14.39 7.20
C ALA A 37 -3.62 12.88 7.20
N VAL A 38 -3.95 12.29 6.03
CA VAL A 38 -4.24 10.87 5.90
C VAL A 38 -3.19 10.21 5.03
N LEU A 39 -2.43 9.29 5.61
CA LEU A 39 -1.46 8.46 4.90
C LEU A 39 -2.04 7.07 4.63
N GLY A 40 -2.26 6.75 3.36
CA GLY A 40 -2.51 5.38 2.93
C GLY A 40 -1.20 4.62 2.79
N ASN A 41 -0.92 3.74 3.71
CA ASN A 41 0.25 2.87 3.66
C ASN A 41 -0.16 1.48 3.19
N ALA A 42 0.59 0.89 2.29
CA ALA A 42 0.30 -0.46 1.82
C ALA A 42 1.58 -1.27 1.67
N MET A 43 1.49 -2.56 1.92
CA MET A 43 2.48 -3.47 1.41
C MET A 43 2.41 -3.48 -0.13
N PRO A 44 3.52 -3.50 -0.86
CA PRO A 44 3.48 -3.66 -2.32
C PRO A 44 2.58 -4.81 -2.74
N LYS A 45 1.83 -4.67 -3.84
CA LYS A 45 0.88 -5.70 -4.35
C LYS A 45 -0.33 -6.03 -3.46
N SER A 46 -0.55 -5.28 -2.38
CA SER A 46 -1.65 -5.48 -1.42
C SER A 46 -2.81 -4.48 -1.58
N GLY A 47 -2.99 -3.89 -2.77
CA GLY A 47 -4.11 -2.97 -3.00
C GLY A 47 -3.77 -1.50 -2.82
N SER A 48 -2.52 -1.09 -3.01
CA SER A 48 -2.09 0.31 -2.92
C SER A 48 -2.91 1.25 -3.81
N HIS A 49 -3.22 0.84 -5.04
CA HIS A 49 -4.08 1.64 -5.93
C HIS A 49 -5.51 1.77 -5.42
N LEU A 50 -6.01 0.75 -4.73
CA LEU A 50 -7.35 0.76 -4.15
C LEU A 50 -7.44 1.77 -3.01
N ILE A 51 -6.51 1.72 -2.04
CA ILE A 51 -6.52 2.67 -0.93
C ILE A 51 -6.31 4.11 -1.40
N ILE A 52 -5.44 4.35 -2.40
CA ILE A 52 -5.27 5.68 -2.99
C ILE A 52 -6.59 6.21 -3.55
N GLN A 53 -7.35 5.39 -4.29
CA GLN A 53 -8.64 5.80 -4.85
C GLN A 53 -9.66 6.08 -3.76
N VAL A 54 -9.71 5.26 -2.70
CA VAL A 54 -10.58 5.50 -1.54
C VAL A 54 -10.24 6.84 -0.88
N LEU A 55 -8.96 7.09 -0.60
CA LEU A 55 -8.53 8.35 0.00
C LEU A 55 -8.82 9.56 -0.90
N GLN A 56 -8.66 9.41 -2.22
CA GLN A 56 -9.04 10.46 -3.17
C GLN A 56 -10.53 10.77 -3.12
N GLY A 57 -11.38 9.79 -2.80
CA GLY A 57 -12.81 9.98 -2.56
C GLY A 57 -13.11 10.93 -1.38
N LEU A 58 -12.22 11.01 -0.38
CA LEU A 58 -12.38 11.92 0.76
C LEU A 58 -12.41 13.40 0.34
N VAL A 59 -11.76 13.76 -0.78
CA VAL A 59 -11.75 15.14 -1.31
C VAL A 59 -13.17 15.62 -1.66
N ALA A 60 -14.05 14.70 -2.02
CA ALA A 60 -15.45 15.03 -2.30
C ALA A 60 -16.30 15.18 -1.02
N LEU A 61 -15.86 14.58 0.09
CA LEU A 61 -16.61 14.49 1.34
C LEU A 61 -16.26 15.55 2.37
N GLY A 62 -15.08 16.20 2.23
CA GLY A 62 -14.60 17.11 3.25
C GLY A 62 -13.37 17.90 2.83
N PRO A 63 -12.76 18.62 3.79
CA PRO A 63 -11.64 19.54 3.55
C PRO A 63 -10.31 18.81 3.31
N PHE A 64 -10.32 17.79 2.45
CA PHE A 64 -9.13 17.05 2.07
C PHE A 64 -8.54 17.53 0.76
N VAL A 65 -7.23 17.42 0.65
CA VAL A 65 -6.44 17.82 -0.52
C VAL A 65 -5.60 16.65 -1.01
N ASN A 66 -5.75 16.29 -2.28
CA ASN A 66 -4.77 15.44 -2.94
C ASN A 66 -3.63 16.32 -3.47
N PRO A 67 -2.43 16.28 -2.87
CA PRO A 67 -1.30 17.11 -3.30
C PRO A 67 -0.80 16.76 -4.70
N GLY A 68 -1.00 15.51 -5.14
CA GLY A 68 -0.49 15.00 -6.41
C GLY A 68 1.00 14.66 -6.39
N PHE A 69 1.57 14.46 -5.22
CA PHE A 69 2.94 13.95 -5.06
C PHE A 69 3.00 12.43 -5.33
N PRO A 70 4.18 11.91 -5.69
CA PRO A 70 4.42 10.47 -5.72
C PRO A 70 4.28 9.85 -4.33
N PRO A 71 4.36 8.51 -4.21
CA PRO A 71 4.44 7.86 -2.90
C PRO A 71 5.53 8.51 -2.05
N VAL A 72 5.29 8.71 -0.75
CA VAL A 72 6.21 9.43 0.14
C VAL A 72 7.63 8.83 0.17
N ASN A 73 7.77 7.56 -0.19
CA ASN A 73 9.03 6.83 -0.27
C ASN A 73 9.60 6.67 -1.70
N ARG A 74 9.06 7.46 -2.66
CA ARG A 74 9.51 7.44 -4.06
C ARG A 74 9.78 8.86 -4.57
N SER A 75 10.76 8.97 -5.49
CA SER A 75 11.01 10.20 -6.25
C SER A 75 9.98 10.38 -7.36
N GLU A 76 10.05 11.51 -8.07
CA GLU A 76 9.24 11.77 -9.27
C GLU A 76 9.47 10.74 -10.40
N ASP A 77 10.64 10.17 -10.45
CA ASP A 77 11.04 9.14 -11.42
C ASP A 77 10.88 7.72 -10.86
N ASN A 78 10.05 7.58 -9.81
CA ASN A 78 9.74 6.31 -9.14
C ASN A 78 10.95 5.60 -8.49
N GLN A 79 12.05 6.31 -8.25
CA GLN A 79 13.22 5.77 -7.55
C GLN A 79 12.95 5.72 -6.04
N LYS A 80 13.50 4.72 -5.37
CA LYS A 80 13.41 4.59 -3.91
C LYS A 80 14.17 5.74 -3.24
N LEU A 81 13.54 6.40 -2.28
CA LEU A 81 14.17 7.47 -1.51
C LEU A 81 14.87 6.92 -0.25
N PRO A 82 15.95 7.58 0.20
CA PRO A 82 16.54 7.28 1.51
C PRO A 82 15.58 7.69 2.63
N ASP A 83 15.73 7.06 3.81
CA ASP A 83 14.82 7.23 4.94
C ASP A 83 14.66 8.68 5.40
N GLU A 84 15.73 9.45 5.41
CA GLU A 84 15.70 10.87 5.74
C GLU A 84 14.75 11.66 4.81
N ALA A 85 14.81 11.38 3.51
CA ALA A 85 13.93 12.03 2.54
C ALA A 85 12.46 11.57 2.70
N VAL A 86 12.24 10.29 3.00
CA VAL A 86 10.91 9.75 3.32
C VAL A 86 10.34 10.44 4.56
N LEU A 87 11.13 10.51 5.63
CA LEU A 87 10.73 11.17 6.87
C LEU A 87 10.36 12.63 6.63
N LYS A 88 11.18 13.37 5.86
CA LYS A 88 10.90 14.76 5.47
C LYS A 88 9.59 14.87 4.67
N ASN A 89 9.31 13.94 3.76
CA ASN A 89 8.06 13.91 3.02
C ASN A 89 6.84 13.68 3.93
N ILE A 90 6.96 12.79 4.92
CA ILE A 90 5.91 12.54 5.91
C ILE A 90 5.69 13.77 6.80
N LEU A 91 6.75 14.35 7.33
CA LEU A 91 6.68 15.51 8.21
C LEU A 91 6.13 16.78 7.53
N ARG A 92 6.26 16.87 6.20
CA ARG A 92 5.71 17.97 5.40
C ARG A 92 4.19 17.93 5.25
N LEU A 93 3.55 16.79 5.49
CA LEU A 93 2.09 16.65 5.38
C LEU A 93 1.41 17.57 6.39
N ARG A 94 0.42 18.32 5.93
CA ARG A 94 -0.39 19.23 6.72
C ARG A 94 -1.79 18.68 6.88
N SER A 95 -2.51 19.15 7.89
CA SER A 95 -3.93 18.85 8.09
C SER A 95 -4.71 18.91 6.78
N GLY A 96 -5.52 17.90 6.52
CA GLY A 96 -6.28 17.70 5.31
C GLY A 96 -5.52 17.11 4.11
N ASP A 97 -4.19 16.99 4.14
CA ASP A 97 -3.46 16.38 3.03
C ASP A 97 -3.68 14.87 2.97
N ILE A 98 -3.80 14.34 1.75
CA ILE A 98 -3.82 12.92 1.48
C ILE A 98 -2.47 12.52 0.89
N ALA A 99 -1.86 11.48 1.45
CA ALA A 99 -0.62 10.91 0.93
C ALA A 99 -0.70 9.39 0.89
N TYR A 100 0.24 8.78 0.21
CA TYR A 100 0.37 7.33 0.19
C TYR A 100 1.83 6.89 0.11
N GLY A 101 2.11 5.63 0.49
CA GLY A 101 3.45 5.09 0.47
C GLY A 101 3.51 3.59 0.71
N TYR A 102 4.73 3.08 0.69
CA TYR A 102 5.10 1.70 0.99
C TYR A 102 6.13 1.72 2.12
N ILE A 103 5.67 2.08 3.33
CA ILE A 103 6.54 2.35 4.47
C ILE A 103 6.60 1.12 5.35
N GLN A 104 7.81 0.64 5.60
CA GLN A 104 8.06 -0.49 6.49
C GLN A 104 7.77 -0.11 7.95
N ALA A 105 7.35 -1.09 8.75
CA ALA A 105 7.05 -0.94 10.16
C ALA A 105 8.33 -0.97 10.99
N ARG A 106 9.09 0.11 10.96
CA ARG A 106 10.35 0.25 11.71
C ARG A 106 10.59 1.71 12.07
N GLU A 107 11.48 1.95 13.03
CA GLU A 107 11.93 3.29 13.33
C GLU A 107 12.75 3.89 12.16
N PRO A 108 12.66 5.21 11.95
CA PRO A 108 11.90 6.20 12.74
C PRO A 108 10.41 6.35 12.34
N PHE A 109 9.92 5.54 11.39
CA PHE A 109 8.59 5.71 10.80
C PHE A 109 7.47 5.38 11.80
N LEU A 110 7.66 4.35 12.63
CA LEU A 110 6.70 4.03 13.68
C LEU A 110 6.51 5.22 14.61
N GLY A 111 7.58 5.77 15.16
CA GLY A 111 7.50 6.92 16.08
C GLY A 111 6.79 8.14 15.48
N VAL A 112 7.00 8.42 14.18
CA VAL A 112 6.38 9.59 13.52
C VAL A 112 4.93 9.36 13.13
N LEU A 113 4.53 8.11 12.82
CA LEU A 113 3.20 7.80 12.29
C LEU A 113 2.24 7.21 13.31
N THR A 114 2.73 6.79 14.49
CA THR A 114 1.92 6.14 15.53
C THR A 114 1.96 6.84 16.89
N GLY A 115 2.88 7.78 17.12
CA GLY A 115 3.03 8.48 18.40
C GLY A 115 1.79 9.29 18.76
N ALA A 116 1.48 9.37 20.06
CA ALA A 116 0.33 10.12 20.58
C ALA A 116 0.39 11.62 20.24
N GLU A 117 1.58 12.17 20.08
CA GLU A 117 1.82 13.56 19.67
C GLU A 117 1.45 13.84 18.21
N ASN A 118 1.21 12.80 17.40
CA ASN A 118 0.89 12.91 15.98
C ASN A 118 -0.60 12.85 15.68
N SER A 119 -1.44 13.46 16.50
CA SER A 119 -2.88 13.58 16.23
C SER A 119 -3.20 14.28 14.90
N SER A 120 -2.27 15.06 14.36
CA SER A 120 -2.40 15.75 13.08
C SER A 120 -2.20 14.83 11.85
N ARG A 121 -1.76 13.58 12.06
CA ARG A 121 -1.57 12.57 10.99
C ARG A 121 -2.18 11.26 11.41
N VAL A 122 -2.79 10.57 10.46
CA VAL A 122 -3.36 9.24 10.65
C VAL A 122 -2.90 8.31 9.55
N THR A 123 -2.76 7.04 9.89
CA THR A 123 -2.30 6.01 8.96
C THR A 123 -3.37 4.96 8.76
N VAL A 124 -3.65 4.67 7.50
CA VAL A 124 -4.47 3.52 7.09
C VAL A 124 -3.54 2.53 6.41
N PHE A 125 -3.37 1.37 7.00
CA PHE A 125 -2.49 0.32 6.48
C PHE A 125 -3.30 -0.76 5.77
N VAL A 126 -2.89 -1.12 4.55
CA VAL A 126 -3.53 -2.18 3.76
C VAL A 126 -2.56 -3.32 3.54
N TYR A 127 -2.99 -4.52 3.88
CA TYR A 127 -2.27 -5.78 3.68
C TYR A 127 -3.15 -6.81 2.96
N ARG A 128 -2.57 -7.90 2.54
CA ARG A 128 -3.21 -8.91 1.71
C ARG A 128 -2.78 -10.31 2.13
N ASP A 129 -3.59 -11.33 1.78
CA ASP A 129 -3.22 -12.74 1.91
C ASP A 129 -1.86 -13.00 1.22
N PRO A 130 -0.86 -13.50 1.95
CA PRO A 130 0.47 -13.78 1.41
C PRO A 130 0.47 -14.71 0.19
N ARG A 131 -0.47 -15.64 0.12
CA ARG A 131 -0.61 -16.58 -0.99
C ARG A 131 -1.04 -15.84 -2.26
N ASP A 132 -2.02 -14.96 -2.16
CA ASP A 132 -2.46 -14.09 -3.24
C ASP A 132 -1.43 -13.03 -3.62
N PHE A 133 -0.64 -12.56 -2.65
CA PHE A 133 0.50 -11.68 -2.89
C PHE A 133 1.52 -12.35 -3.81
N ILE A 134 1.91 -13.61 -3.52
CA ILE A 134 2.86 -14.39 -4.33
C ILE A 134 2.37 -14.50 -5.77
N VAL A 135 1.13 -14.97 -5.97
CA VAL A 135 0.53 -15.08 -7.31
C VAL A 135 0.53 -13.73 -8.02
N SER A 136 0.16 -12.65 -7.31
CA SER A 136 0.18 -11.29 -7.87
C SER A 136 1.58 -10.82 -8.24
N GLN A 137 2.61 -11.19 -7.47
CA GLN A 137 4.00 -10.84 -7.75
C GLN A 137 4.51 -11.56 -9.00
N VAL A 138 4.24 -12.88 -9.11
CA VAL A 138 4.63 -13.67 -10.29
C VAL A 138 4.04 -13.07 -11.55
N PHE A 139 2.72 -12.87 -11.61
CA PHE A 139 2.07 -12.28 -12.78
C PHE A 139 2.53 -10.85 -13.08
N TYR A 140 2.82 -10.06 -12.06
CA TYR A 140 3.33 -8.72 -12.26
C TYR A 140 4.69 -8.74 -12.95
N ALA A 141 5.59 -9.61 -12.51
CA ALA A 141 6.92 -9.72 -13.07
C ALA A 141 6.93 -10.38 -14.46
N THR A 142 6.03 -11.32 -14.73
CA THR A 142 6.00 -12.04 -16.02
C THR A 142 5.20 -11.30 -17.09
N GLU A 143 4.04 -10.74 -16.77
CA GLU A 143 3.09 -10.27 -17.78
C GLU A 143 2.94 -8.75 -17.81
N ILE A 144 3.01 -8.07 -16.64
CA ILE A 144 2.62 -6.67 -16.54
C ILE A 144 3.84 -5.74 -16.66
N HIS A 145 4.95 -6.07 -16.01
CA HIS A 145 6.12 -5.20 -15.94
C HIS A 145 7.37 -5.91 -16.45
N LYS A 146 7.57 -5.89 -17.76
CA LYS A 146 8.72 -6.51 -18.42
C LYS A 146 10.10 -5.96 -17.98
N GLY A 147 10.16 -4.75 -17.45
CA GLY A 147 11.36 -4.18 -16.82
C GLY A 147 11.55 -4.56 -15.35
N HIS A 148 10.76 -5.49 -14.81
CA HIS A 148 10.93 -5.99 -13.45
C HIS A 148 12.21 -6.83 -13.34
N GLY A 149 13.01 -6.62 -12.28
CA GLY A 149 14.29 -7.32 -12.09
C GLY A 149 14.19 -8.86 -12.15
N MET A 150 13.02 -9.43 -11.83
CA MET A 150 12.76 -10.88 -11.91
C MET A 150 12.15 -11.33 -13.24
N HIS A 151 11.93 -10.41 -14.21
CA HIS A 151 11.20 -10.78 -15.44
C HIS A 151 11.91 -11.90 -16.20
N ARG A 152 13.20 -11.72 -16.50
CA ARG A 152 13.99 -12.71 -17.22
C ARG A 152 14.07 -14.04 -16.48
N TYR A 153 14.37 -14.01 -15.17
CA TYR A 153 14.44 -15.20 -14.36
C TYR A 153 13.14 -16.01 -14.41
N TYR A 154 11.99 -15.35 -14.24
CA TYR A 154 10.68 -16.01 -14.27
C TYR A 154 10.26 -16.47 -15.67
N THR A 155 10.77 -15.88 -16.75
CA THR A 155 10.33 -16.20 -18.11
C THR A 155 11.31 -17.05 -18.90
N GLU A 156 12.61 -16.94 -18.60
CA GLU A 156 13.67 -17.60 -19.37
C GLU A 156 14.31 -18.77 -18.60
N VAL A 157 14.39 -18.69 -17.25
CA VAL A 157 15.01 -19.73 -16.41
C VAL A 157 13.97 -20.69 -15.83
N LEU A 158 12.85 -20.16 -15.31
CA LEU A 158 11.80 -20.98 -14.72
C LEU A 158 10.75 -21.40 -15.78
N HIS A 159 10.51 -22.70 -15.88
CA HIS A 159 9.73 -23.27 -17.01
C HIS A 159 8.22 -23.24 -16.80
N ASN A 160 7.74 -23.26 -15.53
CA ASN A 160 6.33 -23.37 -15.23
C ASN A 160 5.89 -22.49 -14.04
N MET A 161 4.59 -22.45 -13.78
CA MET A 161 4.01 -21.63 -12.72
C MET A 161 4.42 -22.12 -11.32
N GLU A 162 4.54 -23.43 -11.12
CA GLU A 162 4.94 -24.01 -9.84
C GLU A 162 6.34 -23.55 -9.43
N GLU A 163 7.30 -23.61 -10.34
CA GLU A 163 8.68 -23.11 -10.11
C GLU A 163 8.71 -21.63 -9.79
N ARG A 164 7.92 -20.82 -10.50
CA ARG A 164 7.81 -19.37 -10.26
C ARG A 164 7.21 -19.05 -8.89
N ILE A 165 6.21 -19.81 -8.48
CA ILE A 165 5.60 -19.70 -7.15
C ILE A 165 6.62 -20.11 -6.08
N ASN A 166 7.37 -21.22 -6.27
CA ASN A 166 8.41 -21.65 -5.36
C ASN A 166 9.48 -20.56 -5.17
N ALA A 167 9.99 -20.00 -6.27
CA ALA A 167 10.95 -18.91 -6.21
C ALA A 167 10.39 -17.65 -5.51
N ALA A 168 9.10 -17.35 -5.68
CA ALA A 168 8.46 -16.23 -4.99
C ALA A 168 8.24 -16.49 -3.49
N ILE A 169 8.07 -17.76 -3.08
CA ILE A 169 7.96 -18.18 -1.68
C ILE A 169 9.33 -18.13 -1.00
N GLN A 170 10.31 -18.83 -1.54
CA GLN A 170 11.63 -19.02 -0.94
C GLN A 170 12.55 -17.80 -1.09
N GLY A 171 12.25 -16.94 -2.09
CA GLY A 171 13.21 -15.96 -2.55
C GLY A 171 14.19 -16.56 -3.58
N VAL A 172 15.10 -15.70 -4.04
CA VAL A 172 16.20 -16.06 -4.96
C VAL A 172 17.48 -15.46 -4.39
N GLY A 173 18.45 -16.29 -4.07
CA GLY A 173 19.72 -15.88 -3.50
C GLY A 173 20.61 -15.12 -4.48
N GLU A 174 21.72 -14.56 -3.98
CA GLU A 174 22.71 -13.88 -4.84
C GLU A 174 23.38 -14.85 -5.80
N GLU A 175 23.62 -16.09 -5.37
CA GLU A 175 24.23 -17.14 -6.19
C GLU A 175 23.34 -17.49 -7.38
N ASP A 176 22.02 -17.64 -7.15
CA ASP A 176 21.04 -17.91 -8.19
C ASP A 176 20.81 -16.68 -9.08
N ALA A 177 20.98 -15.47 -8.53
CA ALA A 177 20.84 -14.21 -9.25
C ALA A 177 22.05 -13.84 -10.11
N SER A 178 23.20 -14.51 -9.93
CA SER A 178 24.47 -14.24 -10.62
C SER A 178 24.91 -15.36 -11.57
N GLY A 179 24.03 -16.31 -11.90
CA GLY A 179 24.34 -17.40 -12.84
C GLY A 179 24.57 -16.95 -14.26
N GLU A 180 25.20 -17.81 -15.10
CA GLU A 180 25.48 -17.53 -16.50
C GLU A 180 24.21 -17.16 -17.30
N ASP A 181 23.05 -17.69 -16.87
CA ASP A 181 21.77 -17.49 -17.55
C ASP A 181 20.97 -16.28 -17.05
N TRP A 182 21.34 -15.70 -15.90
CA TRP A 182 20.63 -14.57 -15.34
C TRP A 182 21.48 -13.75 -14.36
N GLU A 183 21.60 -12.46 -14.65
CA GLU A 183 22.15 -11.44 -13.75
C GLU A 183 20.99 -10.55 -13.24
N GLY A 184 20.66 -10.61 -11.95
CA GLY A 184 19.57 -9.84 -11.39
C GLY A 184 19.77 -9.54 -9.90
N SER A 185 18.80 -8.82 -9.32
CA SER A 185 18.83 -8.55 -7.88
C SER A 185 18.21 -9.71 -7.11
N PRO A 186 18.79 -10.11 -5.98
CA PRO A 186 18.22 -11.14 -5.13
C PRO A 186 16.80 -10.79 -4.69
N LEU A 187 15.97 -11.80 -4.49
CA LEU A 187 14.58 -11.69 -4.07
C LEU A 187 14.46 -12.28 -2.67
N SER A 188 14.08 -11.49 -1.67
CA SER A 188 13.79 -12.01 -0.34
C SER A 188 12.63 -13.01 -0.39
N ASP A 189 12.62 -13.99 0.50
CA ASP A 189 11.48 -14.87 0.75
C ASP A 189 10.22 -14.09 1.19
N VAL A 190 9.08 -14.77 1.17
CA VAL A 190 7.79 -14.14 1.48
C VAL A 190 7.67 -13.73 2.95
N LEU A 191 8.21 -14.51 3.89
CA LEU A 191 8.19 -14.19 5.33
C LEU A 191 8.97 -12.90 5.59
N THR A 192 10.21 -12.82 5.10
CA THR A 192 11.06 -11.61 5.20
C THR A 192 10.36 -10.36 4.63
N LYS A 193 9.61 -10.50 3.53
CA LYS A 193 8.83 -9.38 2.99
C LYS A 193 7.73 -8.93 3.92
N TYR A 194 6.99 -9.86 4.52
CA TYR A 194 5.87 -9.56 5.42
C TYR A 194 6.35 -9.00 6.77
N GLU A 195 7.44 -9.53 7.33
CA GLU A 195 8.01 -9.05 8.59
C GLU A 195 8.38 -7.56 8.55
N LYS A 196 8.74 -7.03 7.40
CA LYS A 196 8.99 -5.59 7.23
C LYS A 196 7.74 -4.72 7.43
N TYR A 197 6.54 -5.30 7.35
CA TYR A 197 5.28 -4.55 7.38
C TYR A 197 4.32 -4.97 8.50
N ILE A 198 4.41 -6.21 8.99
CA ILE A 198 3.45 -6.77 9.96
C ILE A 198 3.38 -5.97 11.27
N GLY A 199 4.45 -5.30 11.65
CA GLY A 199 4.49 -4.43 12.82
C GLY A 199 3.44 -3.30 12.80
N TRP A 200 2.89 -2.93 11.65
CA TRP A 200 1.78 -1.98 11.57
C TRP A 200 0.49 -2.52 12.20
N LEU A 201 0.28 -3.85 12.20
CA LEU A 201 -0.90 -4.49 12.81
C LEU A 201 -0.92 -4.35 14.34
N GLN A 202 0.24 -4.13 14.94
CA GLN A 202 0.40 -3.99 16.39
C GLN A 202 0.21 -2.55 16.86
N GLN A 203 0.00 -1.59 15.94
CA GLN A 203 -0.09 -0.17 16.28
C GLN A 203 -1.54 0.23 16.57
N PRO A 204 -1.88 0.62 17.81
CA PRO A 204 -3.28 0.87 18.22
C PRO A 204 -3.91 2.05 17.50
N HIS A 205 -3.10 2.96 16.95
CA HIS A 205 -3.57 4.18 16.29
C HIS A 205 -3.60 4.07 14.76
N VAL A 206 -3.29 2.90 14.20
CA VAL A 206 -3.33 2.62 12.76
C VAL A 206 -4.60 1.87 12.43
N LEU A 207 -5.33 2.31 11.42
CA LEU A 207 -6.43 1.53 10.86
C LEU A 207 -5.86 0.49 9.90
N CYS A 208 -5.93 -0.78 10.28
CA CYS A 208 -5.53 -1.88 9.41
C CYS A 208 -6.75 -2.45 8.67
N LEU A 209 -6.64 -2.56 7.35
CA LEU A 209 -7.65 -3.11 6.46
C LEU A 209 -7.03 -4.21 5.60
N ARG A 210 -7.74 -5.33 5.46
CA ARG A 210 -7.37 -6.34 4.47
C ARG A 210 -7.78 -5.89 3.07
N PHE A 211 -6.99 -6.20 2.09
CA PHE A 211 -7.39 -6.04 0.69
C PHE A 211 -8.72 -6.74 0.41
N GLU A 212 -8.91 -7.92 0.97
CA GLU A 212 -10.09 -8.75 0.84
C GLU A 212 -11.33 -8.05 1.39
N GLU A 213 -11.25 -7.37 2.54
CA GLU A 213 -12.37 -6.58 3.10
C GLU A 213 -12.78 -5.46 2.14
N LEU A 214 -11.81 -4.76 1.54
CA LEU A 214 -12.08 -3.69 0.56
C LEU A 214 -12.72 -4.20 -0.74
N ILE A 215 -12.62 -5.48 -1.04
CA ILE A 215 -13.22 -6.10 -2.23
C ILE A 215 -14.57 -6.75 -1.90
N LEU A 216 -14.60 -7.63 -0.88
CA LEU A 216 -15.74 -8.49 -0.57
C LEU A 216 -16.72 -7.83 0.41
N GLU A 217 -16.22 -7.03 1.35
CA GLU A 217 -16.98 -6.40 2.44
C GLU A 217 -16.82 -4.87 2.39
N ARG A 218 -16.79 -4.33 1.18
CA ARG A 218 -16.39 -2.95 0.88
C ARG A 218 -17.13 -1.92 1.73
N GLU A 219 -18.43 -2.08 1.90
CA GLU A 219 -19.22 -1.15 2.68
C GLU A 219 -18.77 -1.10 4.14
N MET A 220 -18.56 -2.25 4.75
CA MET A 220 -18.09 -2.36 6.13
C MET A 220 -16.67 -1.77 6.28
N ALA A 221 -15.77 -2.06 5.36
CA ALA A 221 -14.41 -1.51 5.36
C ALA A 221 -14.42 0.02 5.24
N LEU A 222 -15.27 0.59 4.38
CA LEU A 222 -15.43 2.05 4.22
C LEU A 222 -16.09 2.68 5.45
N CYS A 223 -17.06 2.01 6.07
CA CYS A 223 -17.63 2.43 7.35
C CYS A 223 -16.56 2.51 8.44
N ARG A 224 -15.69 1.49 8.56
CA ARG A 224 -14.57 1.49 9.51
C ARG A 224 -13.60 2.66 9.26
N LEU A 225 -13.34 2.99 7.99
CA LEU A 225 -12.53 4.16 7.64
C LEU A 225 -13.19 5.47 8.09
N LEU A 226 -14.49 5.66 7.84
CA LEU A 226 -15.21 6.86 8.24
C LEU A 226 -15.27 6.99 9.78
N ASP A 227 -15.50 5.89 10.51
CA ASP A 227 -15.47 5.88 11.97
C ASP A 227 -14.07 6.20 12.53
N TYR A 228 -13.04 5.68 11.89
CA TYR A 228 -11.67 5.96 12.24
C TYR A 228 -11.33 7.45 12.09
N LEU A 229 -11.75 8.06 10.97
CA LEU A 229 -11.55 9.49 10.70
C LEU A 229 -12.43 10.37 11.59
N SER A 230 -13.67 9.93 11.92
CA SER A 230 -14.57 10.66 12.79
C SER A 230 -13.99 10.82 14.22
N ARG A 231 -13.40 9.77 14.74
CA ARG A 231 -12.67 9.83 16.03
C ARG A 231 -11.45 10.79 16.01
N ARG A 232 -11.09 11.30 14.85
CA ARG A 232 -9.93 12.19 14.63
C ARG A 232 -10.31 13.53 13.99
N GLY A 233 -11.56 13.95 14.21
CA GLY A 233 -12.03 15.29 13.86
C GLY A 233 -12.67 15.41 12.47
N PHE A 234 -12.81 14.32 11.69
CA PHE A 234 -13.49 14.39 10.41
C PHE A 234 -14.87 13.75 10.45
N THR A 235 -15.92 14.55 10.25
CA THR A 235 -17.30 14.07 10.02
C THR A 235 -17.79 14.60 8.68
N PRO A 236 -18.21 13.72 7.75
CA PRO A 236 -18.82 14.15 6.49
C PRO A 236 -20.07 15.03 6.75
N GLN A 237 -20.29 16.02 5.89
CA GLN A 237 -21.52 16.86 5.96
C GLN A 237 -22.73 16.22 5.25
N VAL A 238 -22.57 14.99 4.78
CA VAL A 238 -23.61 14.19 4.15
C VAL A 238 -23.95 12.99 5.03
N SER A 239 -25.03 12.30 4.73
CA SER A 239 -25.37 11.07 5.44
C SER A 239 -24.25 10.01 5.32
N ARG A 240 -24.16 9.13 6.32
CA ARG A 240 -23.18 8.04 6.31
C ARG A 240 -23.29 7.18 5.04
N GLN A 241 -24.52 6.89 4.63
CA GLN A 241 -24.76 6.10 3.41
C GLN A 241 -24.25 6.82 2.16
N GLU A 242 -24.50 8.10 2.02
CA GLU A 242 -24.02 8.91 0.89
C GLU A 242 -22.50 9.04 0.90
N ALA A 243 -21.87 9.16 2.07
CA ALA A 243 -20.43 9.17 2.21
C ALA A 243 -19.82 7.85 1.73
N VAL A 244 -20.37 6.72 2.15
CA VAL A 244 -19.94 5.38 1.70
C VAL A 244 -20.09 5.23 0.20
N GLU A 245 -21.24 5.62 -0.38
CA GLU A 245 -21.47 5.55 -1.83
C GLU A 245 -20.50 6.46 -2.60
N THR A 246 -20.14 7.61 -2.04
CA THR A 246 -19.12 8.49 -2.64
C THR A 246 -17.75 7.83 -2.68
N LEU A 247 -17.35 7.18 -1.59
CA LEU A 247 -16.10 6.44 -1.56
C LEU A 247 -16.12 5.21 -2.48
N LYS A 248 -17.24 4.48 -2.57
CA LYS A 248 -17.40 3.36 -3.52
C LYS A 248 -17.22 3.83 -4.96
N ARG A 249 -17.81 4.96 -5.34
CA ARG A 249 -17.69 5.54 -6.70
C ARG A 249 -16.27 5.98 -7.04
N ALA A 250 -15.47 6.34 -6.05
CA ALA A 250 -14.07 6.69 -6.26
C ALA A 250 -13.21 5.47 -6.65
N ILE A 251 -13.65 4.27 -6.33
CA ILE A 251 -12.93 3.02 -6.60
C ILE A 251 -13.15 2.62 -8.07
N MET A 252 -12.11 2.76 -8.88
CA MET A 252 -12.11 2.43 -10.31
C MET A 252 -10.95 1.48 -10.64
N PRO A 253 -11.05 0.17 -10.36
CA PRO A 253 -9.93 -0.77 -10.49
C PRO A 253 -9.31 -0.77 -11.89
N ARG A 254 -10.14 -0.66 -12.93
CA ARG A 254 -9.68 -0.66 -14.34
C ARG A 254 -8.79 0.54 -14.71
N LYS A 255 -8.79 1.61 -13.90
CA LYS A 255 -7.86 2.74 -14.07
C LYS A 255 -6.46 2.45 -13.52
N SER A 256 -6.26 1.34 -12.84
CA SER A 256 -4.95 0.91 -12.37
C SER A 256 -4.23 0.10 -13.44
N GLY A 257 -3.08 0.56 -13.91
CA GLY A 257 -2.24 -0.15 -14.89
C GLY A 257 -1.68 -1.49 -14.38
N THR A 258 -1.88 -1.82 -13.11
CA THR A 258 -1.45 -3.08 -12.51
C THR A 258 -2.63 -3.99 -12.10
N PHE A 259 -3.85 -3.62 -12.51
CA PHE A 259 -5.04 -4.40 -12.24
C PHE A 259 -5.07 -5.63 -13.16
N ARG A 260 -5.17 -6.82 -12.58
CA ARG A 260 -5.33 -8.10 -13.32
C ARG A 260 -6.74 -8.67 -13.09
N LYS A 261 -6.91 -9.46 -12.06
CA LYS A 261 -8.22 -10.05 -11.68
C LYS A 261 -8.88 -9.28 -10.52
N GLY A 262 -8.09 -8.80 -9.55
CA GLY A 262 -8.59 -8.10 -8.37
C GLY A 262 -9.46 -8.96 -7.43
N SER A 263 -9.49 -10.27 -7.63
CA SER A 263 -10.30 -11.20 -6.83
C SER A 263 -9.43 -11.82 -5.74
N PRO A 264 -9.89 -11.86 -4.49
CA PRO A 264 -9.27 -12.62 -3.42
C PRO A 264 -9.38 -14.14 -3.66
N GLY A 265 -8.42 -14.90 -3.12
CA GLY A 265 -8.42 -16.35 -3.18
C GLY A 265 -7.92 -16.96 -4.49
N ASN A 266 -7.36 -16.15 -5.39
CA ASN A 266 -6.81 -16.64 -6.66
C ASN A 266 -5.69 -17.66 -6.49
N TRP A 267 -4.99 -17.64 -5.36
CA TRP A 267 -3.92 -18.58 -5.08
C TRP A 267 -4.37 -20.04 -5.20
N ARG A 268 -5.66 -20.35 -4.94
CA ARG A 268 -6.23 -21.71 -5.05
C ARG A 268 -6.18 -22.26 -6.47
N GLU A 269 -6.14 -21.40 -7.49
CA GLU A 269 -6.03 -21.81 -8.89
C GLU A 269 -4.58 -22.17 -9.28
N TYR A 270 -3.59 -21.69 -8.52
CA TYR A 270 -2.17 -21.73 -8.95
C TYR A 270 -1.25 -22.51 -8.01
N PHE A 271 -1.59 -22.61 -6.72
CA PHE A 271 -0.79 -23.35 -5.77
C PHE A 271 -1.02 -24.84 -5.89
N SER A 272 0.04 -25.60 -6.19
CA SER A 272 0.07 -27.06 -6.05
C SER A 272 0.19 -27.45 -4.56
N GLU A 273 0.00 -28.72 -4.25
CA GLU A 273 0.24 -29.24 -2.90
C GLU A 273 1.70 -29.05 -2.47
N ALA A 274 2.65 -29.15 -3.42
CA ALA A 274 4.05 -28.86 -3.17
C ALA A 274 4.27 -27.38 -2.80
N ASN A 275 3.63 -26.45 -3.52
CA ASN A 275 3.69 -25.02 -3.19
C ASN A 275 3.10 -24.74 -1.78
N LYS A 276 2.01 -25.42 -1.40
CA LYS A 276 1.42 -25.24 -0.05
C LYS A 276 2.36 -25.77 1.03
N ALA A 277 2.95 -26.93 0.85
CA ALA A 277 3.91 -27.50 1.80
C ALA A 277 5.14 -26.58 1.97
N LEU A 278 5.69 -26.11 0.86
CA LEU A 278 6.81 -25.18 0.85
C LEU A 278 6.44 -23.85 1.54
N PHE A 279 5.25 -23.33 1.24
CA PHE A 279 4.77 -22.09 1.85
C PHE A 279 4.68 -22.24 3.38
N LYS A 280 4.08 -23.30 3.90
CA LYS A 280 4.01 -23.59 5.35
C LYS A 280 5.40 -23.69 5.95
N GLN A 281 6.32 -24.39 5.30
CA GLN A 281 7.72 -24.51 5.77
C GLN A 281 8.42 -23.15 5.90
N VAL A 282 8.25 -22.26 4.92
CA VAL A 282 8.94 -20.96 4.88
C VAL A 282 8.28 -19.95 5.82
N THR A 283 6.94 -19.97 5.92
CA THR A 283 6.19 -18.90 6.60
C THR A 283 5.76 -19.24 8.02
N GLY A 284 5.75 -20.51 8.41
CA GLY A 284 5.26 -20.96 9.71
C GLY A 284 3.85 -20.39 9.99
N ASP A 285 3.70 -19.74 11.12
CA ASP A 285 2.45 -19.19 11.64
C ASP A 285 1.97 -17.87 10.97
N LEU A 286 2.63 -17.42 9.91
CA LEU A 286 2.34 -16.10 9.31
C LEU A 286 0.85 -15.89 8.98
N LEU A 287 0.17 -16.90 8.42
CA LEU A 287 -1.25 -16.78 8.08
C LEU A 287 -2.13 -16.61 9.32
N ALA A 288 -1.82 -17.31 10.40
CA ALA A 288 -2.51 -17.18 11.69
C ALA A 288 -2.26 -15.78 12.29
N ARG A 289 -1.02 -15.29 12.30
CA ARG A 289 -0.67 -13.93 12.76
C ARG A 289 -1.37 -12.83 11.96
N LEU A 290 -1.60 -13.06 10.67
CA LEU A 290 -2.35 -12.15 9.80
C LEU A 290 -3.88 -12.37 9.88
N GLY A 291 -4.32 -13.45 10.54
CA GLY A 291 -5.73 -13.83 10.73
C GLY A 291 -6.39 -14.33 9.46
N TYR A 292 -5.65 -14.92 8.52
CA TYR A 292 -6.20 -15.59 7.33
C TYR A 292 -6.57 -17.04 7.61
N GLU A 293 -5.83 -17.71 8.49
CA GLU A 293 -6.08 -19.08 8.91
C GLU A 293 -6.07 -19.15 10.46
N ARG A 294 -6.63 -20.19 11.03
CA ARG A 294 -6.63 -20.43 12.47
C ARG A 294 -5.39 -21.20 12.93
N ASP A 295 -4.93 -22.09 12.08
CA ASP A 295 -3.83 -23.02 12.28
C ASP A 295 -3.15 -23.32 10.93
N GLU A 296 -2.32 -24.33 10.90
CA GLU A 296 -1.60 -24.76 9.69
C GLU A 296 -2.37 -25.78 8.84
N ASP A 297 -3.57 -26.20 9.23
CA ASP A 297 -4.40 -27.20 8.52
C ASP A 297 -5.32 -26.56 7.46
N TRP A 298 -4.70 -25.97 6.43
CA TRP A 298 -5.41 -25.27 5.36
C TRP A 298 -4.99 -25.74 3.97
#